data_2e4c96916276794ec435adb54bd056b8
#
_entry.id   2e4c96916276794ec435adb54bd056b8
#
_cell.length_a   1.000
_cell.length_b   1.000
_cell.length_c   1.000
_cell.angle_alpha   90.00
_cell.angle_beta   90.00
_cell.angle_gamma   90.00
#
_symmetry.space_group_name_H-M   'P 1'
#
loop_
_entity.id
_entity.type
_entity.pdbx_description
1 polymer ?
#
loop_
_entity_poly.entity_id
_entity_poly.type
_entity_poly.pdbx_seq_one_letter_code
_entity_poly.pdbx_strand_id
1 'polypeptide(L)'
;MLKKTFLIVTLFSFSALLTSFTPVKKSQQFLKTVIIDAGHGIMANGGHNGAKGTYSYEDDICLAVSKKLVAQLRQTYPDVKIIETRSTENIVSLKERANIANHNRGDLFISIHVNAMPPIQHRDLAGYQTEVYYTGKGKKKKKRTRKVPQYRYYTTPNTRAKGTQTYIWGAHKAEDKEVAVRENAPMLAEENYQEKYGDIDPNSPEFIALSLVKTKQFGQRSAMLSQMVEQEFSKIGRISGGSKQRQVGIWVLQATAMPSILVETGFITNPDEERYLNSGEGQLELAASITKAVGNYINWLEKKQNPAAVSALLSRQAFPAKVDESFLEALDHHQHTSR
;
A
#
# COMPACT_ATOMS: atom_id res chain seq x y z
N MET A 1 26.35 -30.92 70.09
CA MET A 1 25.76 -31.44 68.86
C MET A 1 24.85 -30.43 68.10
N LEU A 2 24.42 -29.31 68.69
CA LEU A 2 23.51 -28.36 68.02
C LEU A 2 24.14 -27.38 66.99
N LYS A 3 25.44 -27.13 67.05
CA LYS A 3 26.12 -26.16 66.15
C LYS A 3 26.40 -26.67 64.74
N LYS A 4 26.46 -27.99 64.52
CA LYS A 4 26.71 -28.56 63.18
C LYS A 4 25.47 -28.75 62.33
N THR A 5 24.28 -28.87 62.95
CA THR A 5 22.99 -29.01 62.25
C THR A 5 22.50 -27.69 61.69
N PHE A 6 22.85 -26.55 62.32
CA PHE A 6 22.42 -25.21 61.85
C PHE A 6 23.17 -24.76 60.55
N LEU A 7 24.43 -25.24 60.38
CA LEU A 7 25.23 -24.88 59.21
C LEU A 7 24.77 -25.62 57.92
N ILE A 8 24.21 -26.82 58.05
CA ILE A 8 23.73 -27.62 56.93
C ILE A 8 22.38 -27.10 56.39
N VAL A 9 21.47 -26.59 57.30
CA VAL A 9 20.18 -26.04 56.91
C VAL A 9 20.34 -24.70 56.18
N THR A 10 21.31 -23.85 56.57
CA THR A 10 21.59 -22.58 55.87
C THR A 10 22.25 -22.76 54.51
N LEU A 11 23.10 -23.81 54.30
CA LEU A 11 23.67 -24.10 53.01
C LEU A 11 22.63 -24.65 52.01
N PHE A 12 21.65 -25.43 52.44
CA PHE A 12 20.58 -25.94 51.57
C PHE A 12 19.56 -24.84 51.18
N SER A 13 19.32 -23.86 52.05
CA SER A 13 18.44 -22.73 51.76
C SER A 13 19.03 -21.73 50.75
N PHE A 14 20.37 -21.61 50.71
CA PHE A 14 21.05 -20.75 49.72
C PHE A 14 21.18 -21.39 48.33
N SER A 15 21.21 -22.74 48.28
CA SER A 15 21.27 -23.48 47.03
C SER A 15 19.95 -23.51 46.27
N ALA A 16 18.80 -23.33 46.94
CA ALA A 16 17.46 -23.30 46.35
C ALA A 16 17.12 -21.96 45.71
N LEU A 17 17.85 -20.87 46.03
CA LEU A 17 17.61 -19.53 45.41
C LEU A 17 18.33 -19.31 44.09
N LEU A 18 19.20 -20.21 43.65
CA LEU A 18 19.98 -20.05 42.43
C LEU A 18 19.40 -20.72 41.18
N THR A 19 18.24 -21.38 41.29
CA THR A 19 17.68 -22.16 40.16
C THR A 19 16.50 -21.51 39.44
N SER A 20 16.17 -20.22 39.69
CA SER A 20 15.01 -19.58 39.09
C SER A 20 15.32 -18.53 38.00
N PHE A 21 16.56 -18.48 37.52
CA PHE A 21 16.84 -17.74 36.28
C PHE A 21 16.62 -18.68 35.08
N THR A 22 15.38 -18.97 34.75
CA THR A 22 15.08 -19.42 33.39
C THR A 22 15.42 -18.25 32.47
N PRO A 23 16.37 -18.42 31.52
CA PRO A 23 16.60 -17.36 30.55
C PRO A 23 15.26 -17.08 29.85
N VAL A 24 14.74 -15.88 30.01
CA VAL A 24 13.62 -15.43 29.20
C VAL A 24 14.08 -15.60 27.77
N LYS A 25 13.51 -16.59 27.08
CA LYS A 25 13.79 -16.87 25.67
C LYS A 25 13.44 -15.59 24.93
N LYS A 26 14.47 -14.82 24.55
CA LYS A 26 14.28 -13.56 23.81
C LYS A 26 13.38 -13.91 22.63
N SER A 27 12.17 -13.38 22.62
CA SER A 27 11.22 -13.61 21.52
C SER A 27 11.95 -13.31 20.23
N GLN A 28 11.93 -14.26 19.30
CA GLN A 28 12.57 -14.06 18.01
C GLN A 28 11.79 -12.95 17.31
N GLN A 29 12.42 -11.79 17.18
CA GLN A 29 11.80 -10.62 16.57
C GLN A 29 11.63 -10.88 15.07
N PHE A 30 10.39 -11.09 14.62
CA PHE A 30 10.05 -11.46 13.24
C PHE A 30 10.01 -10.25 12.29
N LEU A 31 9.87 -9.07 12.85
CA LEU A 31 9.86 -7.80 12.13
C LEU A 31 10.88 -6.87 12.80
N LYS A 32 11.99 -6.59 12.12
CA LYS A 32 13.10 -5.77 12.64
C LYS A 32 13.10 -4.36 12.11
N THR A 33 12.72 -4.19 10.83
CA THR A 33 12.78 -2.91 10.13
C THR A 33 11.52 -2.71 9.31
N VAL A 34 10.79 -1.63 9.59
CA VAL A 34 9.64 -1.17 8.81
C VAL A 34 9.99 0.12 8.11
N ILE A 35 9.72 0.17 6.82
CA ILE A 35 9.90 1.36 5.99
C ILE A 35 8.54 2.02 5.81
N ILE A 36 8.43 3.28 6.19
CA ILE A 36 7.25 4.11 5.95
C ILE A 36 7.59 5.10 4.85
N ASP A 37 6.80 5.05 3.80
CA ASP A 37 6.94 5.87 2.62
C ASP A 37 5.77 6.87 2.54
N ALA A 38 6.07 8.16 2.68
CA ALA A 38 5.10 9.21 2.41
C ALA A 38 5.09 9.49 0.91
N GLY A 39 3.99 9.19 0.23
CA GLY A 39 3.84 9.39 -1.21
C GLY A 39 4.09 10.84 -1.65
N HIS A 40 4.50 11.04 -2.90
CA HIS A 40 4.66 12.35 -3.53
C HIS A 40 5.66 13.29 -2.85
N GLY A 41 5.42 14.59 -2.86
CA GLY A 41 6.23 15.67 -2.26
C GLY A 41 6.35 16.88 -3.16
N ILE A 42 6.89 17.97 -2.64
CA ILE A 42 7.10 19.22 -3.37
C ILE A 42 8.30 19.08 -4.31
N MET A 43 8.09 19.37 -5.57
CA MET A 43 9.12 19.37 -6.62
C MET A 43 10.07 20.56 -6.49
N ALA A 44 11.24 20.49 -7.13
CA ALA A 44 12.24 21.57 -7.11
C ALA A 44 11.71 22.94 -7.61
N ASN A 45 10.69 22.94 -8.45
CA ASN A 45 10.02 24.17 -8.91
C ASN A 45 8.96 24.71 -7.93
N GLY A 46 8.83 24.13 -6.75
CA GLY A 46 7.84 24.50 -5.73
C GLY A 46 6.43 23.95 -5.97
N GLY A 47 6.22 23.18 -7.03
CA GLY A 47 4.93 22.56 -7.32
C GLY A 47 4.69 21.30 -6.52
N HIS A 48 3.45 21.08 -6.06
CA HIS A 48 3.04 19.83 -5.44
C HIS A 48 2.97 18.71 -6.48
N ASN A 49 3.45 17.53 -6.11
CA ASN A 49 3.27 16.30 -6.86
C ASN A 49 2.12 15.48 -6.23
N GLY A 50 1.37 14.73 -7.05
CA GLY A 50 0.19 13.99 -6.59
C GLY A 50 -1.12 14.70 -6.90
N ALA A 51 -2.21 14.20 -6.34
CA ALA A 51 -3.54 14.72 -6.58
C ALA A 51 -3.80 16.03 -5.81
N LYS A 52 -4.68 16.85 -6.38
CA LYS A 52 -5.18 18.07 -5.76
C LYS A 52 -6.64 17.91 -5.41
N GLY A 53 -7.01 18.22 -4.17
CA GLY A 53 -8.38 18.37 -3.71
C GLY A 53 -8.93 19.76 -4.00
N THR A 54 -9.96 20.15 -3.26
CA THR A 54 -10.56 21.48 -3.34
C THR A 54 -9.64 22.53 -2.72
N TYR A 55 -8.99 22.20 -1.58
CA TYR A 55 -8.16 23.13 -0.81
C TYR A 55 -6.84 22.54 -0.30
N SER A 56 -6.56 21.27 -0.57
CA SER A 56 -5.38 20.57 -0.08
C SER A 56 -4.69 19.76 -1.19
N TYR A 57 -3.50 19.26 -0.89
CA TYR A 57 -2.71 18.43 -1.78
C TYR A 57 -2.43 17.07 -1.14
N GLU A 58 -2.35 16.04 -1.97
CA GLU A 58 -2.10 14.67 -1.55
C GLU A 58 -0.79 14.51 -0.78
N ASP A 59 0.29 15.11 -1.27
CA ASP A 59 1.62 15.00 -0.67
C ASP A 59 1.69 15.53 0.77
N ASP A 60 0.92 16.59 1.09
CA ASP A 60 0.82 17.14 2.45
C ASP A 60 0.11 16.13 3.40
N ILE A 61 -0.98 15.54 2.92
CA ILE A 61 -1.75 14.54 3.69
C ILE A 61 -0.89 13.29 3.90
N CYS A 62 -0.22 12.79 2.85
CA CYS A 62 0.67 11.64 2.91
C CYS A 62 1.75 11.85 3.98
N LEU A 63 2.38 13.01 4.01
CA LEU A 63 3.40 13.34 5.00
C LEU A 63 2.83 13.41 6.42
N ALA A 64 1.66 14.05 6.58
CA ALA A 64 1.03 14.22 7.89
C ALA A 64 0.58 12.88 8.51
N VAL A 65 -0.02 11.99 7.71
CA VAL A 65 -0.40 10.64 8.15
C VAL A 65 0.83 9.80 8.45
N SER A 66 1.84 9.83 7.57
CA SER A 66 3.09 9.07 7.75
C SER A 66 3.83 9.46 9.02
N LYS A 67 3.95 10.76 9.35
CA LYS A 67 4.57 11.22 10.61
C LYS A 67 3.85 10.69 11.84
N LYS A 68 2.50 10.68 11.84
CA LYS A 68 1.70 10.14 12.94
C LYS A 68 1.87 8.62 13.05
N LEU A 69 1.89 7.92 11.91
CA LEU A 69 2.14 6.48 11.85
C LEU A 69 3.52 6.11 12.41
N VAL A 70 4.56 6.82 11.99
CA VAL A 70 5.93 6.63 12.49
C VAL A 70 6.01 6.84 14.00
N ALA A 71 5.39 7.90 14.52
CA ALA A 71 5.36 8.16 15.95
C ALA A 71 4.66 7.04 16.75
N GLN A 72 3.51 6.57 16.26
CA GLN A 72 2.76 5.48 16.89
C GLN A 72 3.50 4.14 16.82
N LEU A 73 4.12 3.82 15.67
CA LEU A 73 4.89 2.59 15.52
C LEU A 73 6.11 2.58 16.44
N ARG A 74 6.85 3.68 16.55
CA ARG A 74 8.00 3.80 17.48
C ARG A 74 7.59 3.66 18.93
N GLN A 75 6.43 4.20 19.29
CA GLN A 75 5.89 4.08 20.64
C GLN A 75 5.41 2.66 20.95
N THR A 76 4.70 2.02 20.01
CA THR A 76 4.07 0.71 20.20
C THR A 76 5.07 -0.45 20.07
N TYR A 77 6.05 -0.30 19.19
CA TYR A 77 7.05 -1.32 18.87
C TYR A 77 8.48 -0.77 18.97
N PRO A 78 8.95 -0.45 20.21
CA PRO A 78 10.24 0.22 20.42
C PRO A 78 11.45 -0.58 19.92
N ASP A 79 11.33 -1.90 19.83
CA ASP A 79 12.38 -2.78 19.31
C ASP A 79 12.40 -2.84 17.77
N VAL A 80 11.40 -2.29 17.06
CA VAL A 80 11.33 -2.25 15.60
C VAL A 80 11.95 -0.96 15.09
N LYS A 81 12.92 -1.05 14.21
CA LYS A 81 13.51 0.10 13.53
C LYS A 81 12.52 0.67 12.52
N ILE A 82 12.10 1.91 12.68
CA ILE A 82 11.19 2.61 11.76
C ILE A 82 11.99 3.63 10.96
N ILE A 83 11.97 3.49 9.64
CA ILE A 83 12.69 4.34 8.68
C ILE A 83 11.66 5.01 7.78
N GLU A 84 11.84 6.30 7.58
CA GLU A 84 11.05 7.12 6.67
C GLU A 84 11.81 7.30 5.35
N THR A 85 11.16 7.13 4.20
CA THR A 85 11.77 7.48 2.92
C THR A 85 11.81 8.99 2.72
N ARG A 86 10.81 9.69 3.29
CA ARG A 86 10.65 11.13 3.25
C ARG A 86 10.13 11.62 4.60
N SER A 87 10.85 12.54 5.23
CA SER A 87 10.45 13.18 6.50
C SER A 87 10.19 14.68 6.37
N THR A 88 10.44 15.24 5.19
CA THR A 88 10.22 16.65 4.83
C THR A 88 9.22 16.78 3.70
N GLU A 89 8.87 18.00 3.33
CA GLU A 89 7.93 18.30 2.25
C GLU A 89 8.51 17.98 0.87
N ASN A 90 9.83 17.96 0.72
CA ASN A 90 10.49 17.75 -0.56
C ASN A 90 10.25 16.35 -1.12
N ILE A 91 10.07 16.26 -2.43
CA ILE A 91 9.93 14.99 -3.12
C ILE A 91 11.21 14.16 -3.04
N VAL A 92 11.04 12.86 -2.86
CA VAL A 92 12.09 11.85 -3.02
C VAL A 92 11.73 11.00 -4.23
N SER A 93 12.68 10.76 -5.15
CA SER A 93 12.42 9.98 -6.35
C SER A 93 12.00 8.55 -6.02
N LEU A 94 11.23 7.91 -6.89
CA LEU A 94 10.77 6.54 -6.65
C LEU A 94 11.96 5.58 -6.50
N LYS A 95 13.03 5.79 -7.29
CA LYS A 95 14.27 5.01 -7.20
C LYS A 95 14.92 5.15 -5.83
N GLU A 96 15.02 6.37 -5.32
CA GLU A 96 15.63 6.63 -4.02
C GLU A 96 14.80 6.04 -2.87
N ARG A 97 13.47 6.09 -2.93
CA ARG A 97 12.57 5.42 -1.96
C ARG A 97 12.86 3.92 -1.87
N ALA A 98 12.96 3.27 -3.04
CA ALA A 98 13.31 1.85 -3.10
C ALA A 98 14.73 1.57 -2.63
N ASN A 99 15.69 2.44 -2.95
CA ASN A 99 17.06 2.34 -2.47
C ASN A 99 17.13 2.43 -0.94
N ILE A 100 16.48 3.41 -0.34
CA ILE A 100 16.38 3.56 1.13
C ILE A 100 15.84 2.27 1.74
N ALA A 101 14.73 1.73 1.19
CA ALA A 101 14.12 0.50 1.69
C ALA A 101 15.06 -0.70 1.60
N ASN A 102 15.69 -0.91 0.45
CA ASN A 102 16.53 -2.06 0.18
C ASN A 102 17.87 -2.01 0.93
N HIS A 103 18.55 -0.85 0.98
CA HIS A 103 19.80 -0.69 1.73
C HIS A 103 19.63 -0.88 3.24
N ASN A 104 18.47 -0.46 3.78
CA ASN A 104 18.17 -0.70 5.18
C ASN A 104 17.62 -2.11 5.46
N ARG A 105 17.57 -3.00 4.46
CA ARG A 105 17.05 -4.36 4.59
C ARG A 105 15.69 -4.38 5.28
N GLY A 106 14.76 -3.55 4.78
CA GLY A 106 13.41 -3.51 5.31
C GLY A 106 12.74 -4.88 5.30
N ASP A 107 12.05 -5.24 6.37
CA ASP A 107 11.21 -6.43 6.43
C ASP A 107 9.80 -6.15 5.93
N LEU A 108 9.44 -4.88 5.86
CA LEU A 108 8.11 -4.40 5.46
C LEU A 108 8.20 -2.99 4.89
N PHE A 109 7.49 -2.73 3.79
CA PHE A 109 7.36 -1.42 3.17
C PHE A 109 5.89 -1.01 3.11
N ILE A 110 5.55 0.16 3.65
CA ILE A 110 4.19 0.71 3.67
C ILE A 110 4.24 2.11 3.07
N SER A 111 3.66 2.28 1.88
CA SER A 111 3.50 3.58 1.22
C SER A 111 2.13 4.16 1.50
N ILE A 112 2.08 5.42 1.89
CA ILE A 112 0.86 6.15 2.25
C ILE A 112 0.50 7.12 1.14
N HIS A 113 -0.71 6.98 0.61
CA HIS A 113 -1.25 7.75 -0.51
C HIS A 113 -2.70 8.20 -0.24
N VAL A 114 -3.20 9.06 -1.12
CA VAL A 114 -4.59 9.51 -1.13
C VAL A 114 -5.13 9.44 -2.55
N ASN A 115 -6.15 8.64 -2.76
CA ASN A 115 -6.74 8.42 -4.07
C ASN A 115 -7.45 9.66 -4.61
N ALA A 116 -7.61 9.71 -5.92
CA ALA A 116 -8.37 10.74 -6.62
C ALA A 116 -9.15 10.13 -7.78
N MET A 117 -10.32 10.68 -8.06
CA MET A 117 -11.10 10.30 -9.24
C MET A 117 -10.86 11.29 -10.39
N PRO A 118 -10.71 10.81 -11.63
CA PRO A 118 -10.65 11.69 -12.78
C PRO A 118 -11.95 12.49 -12.92
N PRO A 119 -11.88 13.73 -13.44
CA PRO A 119 -13.07 14.52 -13.71
C PRO A 119 -14.03 13.83 -14.67
N ILE A 120 -15.32 14.03 -14.48
CA ILE A 120 -16.35 13.53 -15.39
C ILE A 120 -16.36 14.42 -16.62
N GLN A 121 -16.19 13.81 -17.80
CA GLN A 121 -16.29 14.52 -19.07
C GLN A 121 -17.74 14.59 -19.53
N HIS A 122 -18.16 15.76 -19.97
CA HIS A 122 -19.49 16.03 -20.51
C HIS A 122 -19.38 16.56 -21.94
N ARG A 123 -20.45 16.34 -22.71
CA ARG A 123 -20.55 16.79 -24.09
C ARG A 123 -21.97 17.28 -24.35
N ASP A 124 -22.13 18.58 -24.59
CA ASP A 124 -23.39 19.19 -24.95
C ASP A 124 -23.41 19.59 -26.43
N LEU A 125 -24.55 19.43 -27.11
CA LEU A 125 -24.70 19.90 -28.46
C LEU A 125 -24.73 21.44 -28.48
N ALA A 126 -23.68 22.05 -29.05
CA ALA A 126 -23.55 23.51 -29.15
C ALA A 126 -24.28 24.09 -30.37
N GLY A 127 -24.65 23.26 -31.36
CA GLY A 127 -25.30 23.67 -32.58
C GLY A 127 -24.93 22.81 -33.78
N TYR A 128 -25.14 23.32 -34.94
CA TYR A 128 -24.79 22.66 -36.21
C TYR A 128 -24.00 23.62 -37.10
N GLN A 129 -22.92 23.11 -37.68
CA GLN A 129 -22.17 23.79 -38.72
C GLN A 129 -22.55 23.19 -40.08
N THR A 130 -22.75 24.06 -41.11
CA THR A 130 -22.98 23.60 -42.46
C THR A 130 -21.65 23.32 -43.14
N GLU A 131 -21.39 22.04 -43.43
CA GLU A 131 -20.24 21.61 -44.19
C GLU A 131 -20.61 21.46 -45.68
N VAL A 132 -19.75 21.98 -46.53
CA VAL A 132 -19.88 21.83 -48.02
C VAL A 132 -18.99 20.69 -48.45
N TYR A 133 -19.54 19.74 -49.18
CA TYR A 133 -18.76 18.64 -49.76
C TYR A 133 -19.20 18.43 -51.22
N TYR A 134 -18.35 17.74 -51.98
CA TYR A 134 -18.60 17.51 -53.41
C TYR A 134 -18.76 16.02 -53.66
N THR A 135 -19.78 15.66 -54.44
CA THR A 135 -20.03 14.29 -54.91
C THR A 135 -19.81 14.21 -56.43
N GLY A 136 -19.38 13.04 -56.95
CA GLY A 136 -19.08 12.81 -58.38
C GLY A 136 -17.64 13.11 -58.76
N LYS A 137 -17.21 12.68 -59.97
CA LYS A 137 -15.86 12.84 -60.52
C LYS A 137 -15.85 13.80 -61.73
N GLY A 138 -14.75 14.52 -61.87
CA GLY A 138 -14.52 15.41 -63.04
C GLY A 138 -15.59 16.48 -63.22
N LYS A 139 -16.06 16.68 -64.46
CA LYS A 139 -17.12 17.68 -64.78
C LYS A 139 -18.49 17.40 -64.14
N LYS A 140 -18.70 16.21 -63.58
CA LYS A 140 -19.95 15.82 -62.87
C LYS A 140 -19.92 16.09 -61.35
N LYS A 141 -18.95 16.84 -60.85
CA LYS A 141 -18.94 17.26 -59.42
C LYS A 141 -20.15 18.10 -59.06
N LYS A 142 -20.92 17.65 -58.09
CA LYS A 142 -22.07 18.38 -57.54
C LYS A 142 -21.77 18.83 -56.11
N LYS A 143 -21.98 20.12 -55.83
CA LYS A 143 -21.87 20.70 -54.48
C LYS A 143 -23.03 20.18 -53.63
N ARG A 144 -22.75 19.73 -52.48
CA ARG A 144 -23.70 19.27 -51.43
C ARG A 144 -23.39 19.95 -50.14
N THR A 145 -24.41 20.08 -49.29
CA THR A 145 -24.26 20.58 -47.91
C THR A 145 -24.78 19.53 -46.94
N ARG A 146 -24.13 19.43 -45.80
CA ARG A 146 -24.64 18.66 -44.67
C ARG A 146 -24.52 19.48 -43.39
N LYS A 147 -25.42 19.27 -42.44
CA LYS A 147 -25.33 19.83 -41.10
C LYS A 147 -24.52 18.86 -40.25
N VAL A 148 -23.36 19.33 -39.71
CA VAL A 148 -22.50 18.57 -38.85
C VAL A 148 -22.69 19.11 -37.42
N PRO A 149 -23.02 18.24 -36.44
CA PRO A 149 -23.21 18.70 -35.06
C PRO A 149 -21.89 19.21 -34.51
N GLN A 150 -21.96 20.34 -33.82
CA GLN A 150 -20.86 20.93 -33.06
C GLN A 150 -21.12 20.68 -31.57
N TYR A 151 -20.10 20.24 -30.85
CA TYR A 151 -20.21 19.92 -29.42
C TYR A 151 -19.31 20.83 -28.60
N ARG A 152 -19.81 21.23 -27.44
CA ARG A 152 -19.03 21.83 -26.37
C ARG A 152 -18.68 20.75 -25.37
N TYR A 153 -17.39 20.61 -25.09
CA TYR A 153 -16.86 19.68 -24.09
C TYR A 153 -16.52 20.44 -22.82
N TYR A 154 -16.88 19.89 -21.67
CA TYR A 154 -16.51 20.43 -20.36
C TYR A 154 -16.38 19.30 -19.35
N THR A 155 -15.72 19.58 -18.21
CA THR A 155 -15.52 18.61 -17.13
C THR A 155 -16.14 19.09 -15.84
N THR A 156 -16.60 18.14 -15.02
CA THR A 156 -17.03 18.40 -13.65
C THR A 156 -16.22 17.51 -12.68
N PRO A 157 -15.96 17.99 -11.44
CA PRO A 157 -15.31 17.16 -10.44
C PRO A 157 -16.10 15.87 -10.17
N ASN A 158 -15.37 14.75 -10.03
CA ASN A 158 -15.97 13.49 -9.62
C ASN A 158 -15.81 13.32 -8.11
N THR A 159 -16.83 13.68 -7.36
CA THR A 159 -16.83 13.73 -5.89
C THR A 159 -17.51 12.54 -5.23
N ARG A 160 -17.90 11.50 -5.99
CA ARG A 160 -18.72 10.38 -5.47
C ARG A 160 -17.91 9.31 -4.76
N ALA A 161 -16.69 9.10 -5.19
CA ALA A 161 -15.84 8.05 -4.62
C ALA A 161 -15.43 8.41 -3.19
N LYS A 162 -15.42 7.40 -2.31
CA LYS A 162 -15.00 7.51 -0.92
C LYS A 162 -14.54 6.15 -0.38
N GLY A 163 -13.78 6.17 0.71
CA GLY A 163 -13.26 4.97 1.38
C GLY A 163 -11.80 4.71 1.07
N THR A 164 -11.32 3.55 1.45
CA THR A 164 -9.91 3.15 1.40
C THR A 164 -9.68 2.03 0.39
N GLN A 165 -8.45 1.91 -0.09
CA GLN A 165 -8.03 0.79 -0.93
C GLN A 165 -6.55 0.50 -0.65
N THR A 166 -6.18 -0.75 -0.53
CA THR A 166 -4.77 -1.11 -0.35
C THR A 166 -4.28 -1.93 -1.52
N TYR A 167 -3.20 -1.46 -2.14
CA TYR A 167 -2.61 -2.10 -3.31
C TYR A 167 -1.40 -2.92 -2.96
N ILE A 168 -1.29 -4.08 -3.59
CA ILE A 168 -0.11 -4.92 -3.59
C ILE A 168 0.38 -5.12 -5.03
N TRP A 169 1.68 -5.37 -5.18
CA TRP A 169 2.21 -5.78 -6.45
C TRP A 169 2.01 -7.28 -6.69
N GLY A 170 1.76 -7.68 -7.94
CA GLY A 170 1.60 -9.08 -8.30
C GLY A 170 1.52 -9.32 -9.80
N ALA A 171 1.75 -10.57 -10.22
CA ALA A 171 1.89 -10.98 -11.61
C ALA A 171 0.57 -11.16 -12.39
N HIS A 172 -0.59 -10.83 -11.82
CA HIS A 172 -1.89 -11.05 -12.45
C HIS A 172 -2.54 -9.77 -12.97
N LYS A 173 -3.47 -9.91 -13.93
CA LYS A 173 -4.14 -8.80 -14.65
C LYS A 173 -4.77 -7.78 -13.71
N ALA A 174 -4.50 -6.50 -13.95
CA ALA A 174 -4.99 -5.39 -13.16
C ALA A 174 -6.29 -4.80 -13.74
N GLU A 175 -7.28 -4.53 -12.89
CA GLU A 175 -8.51 -3.87 -13.26
C GLU A 175 -8.39 -2.33 -13.33
N ASP A 176 -7.46 -1.70 -12.59
CA ASP A 176 -7.35 -0.24 -12.49
C ASP A 176 -5.98 0.29 -12.95
N LYS A 177 -5.80 0.53 -14.23
CA LYS A 177 -4.55 1.08 -14.80
C LYS A 177 -4.29 2.54 -14.36
N GLU A 178 -5.35 3.31 -14.07
CA GLU A 178 -5.27 4.74 -13.81
C GLU A 178 -4.42 5.11 -12.59
N VAL A 179 -4.56 4.35 -11.48
CA VAL A 179 -3.75 4.60 -10.27
C VAL A 179 -2.28 4.33 -10.53
N ALA A 180 -1.93 3.23 -11.23
CA ALA A 180 -0.53 2.95 -11.54
C ALA A 180 0.11 4.03 -12.44
N VAL A 181 -0.65 4.57 -13.40
CA VAL A 181 -0.19 5.68 -14.24
C VAL A 181 0.04 6.93 -13.39
N ARG A 182 -0.87 7.25 -12.48
CA ARG A 182 -0.74 8.39 -11.57
C ARG A 182 0.47 8.26 -10.64
N GLU A 183 0.61 7.10 -10.00
CA GLU A 183 1.69 6.85 -9.03
C GLU A 183 3.08 6.79 -9.68
N ASN A 184 3.15 6.40 -10.95
CA ASN A 184 4.39 6.40 -11.71
C ASN A 184 4.65 7.73 -12.45
N ALA A 185 3.70 8.66 -12.49
CA ALA A 185 3.85 9.94 -13.19
C ALA A 185 5.10 10.73 -12.77
N PRO A 186 5.50 10.78 -11.47
CA PRO A 186 6.73 11.44 -11.06
C PRO A 186 7.98 10.90 -11.75
N MET A 187 8.05 9.58 -11.95
CA MET A 187 9.16 8.92 -12.65
C MET A 187 9.29 9.40 -14.11
N LEU A 188 8.14 9.50 -14.80
CA LEU A 188 8.11 9.93 -16.21
C LEU A 188 8.47 11.40 -16.39
N ALA A 189 8.35 12.22 -15.34
CA ALA A 189 8.72 13.64 -15.32
C ALA A 189 10.21 13.85 -15.00
N GLU A 190 10.95 12.82 -14.59
CA GLU A 190 12.38 12.93 -14.32
C GLU A 190 13.21 12.98 -15.59
N GLU A 191 14.20 13.83 -15.60
CA GLU A 191 15.22 13.88 -16.67
C GLU A 191 15.96 12.54 -16.72
N ASN A 192 16.10 11.96 -17.93
CA ASN A 192 16.72 10.66 -18.17
C ASN A 192 16.03 9.48 -17.44
N TYR A 193 14.70 9.51 -17.32
CA TYR A 193 13.96 8.48 -16.59
C TYR A 193 14.23 7.06 -17.12
N GLN A 194 14.41 6.88 -18.44
CA GLN A 194 14.70 5.58 -19.04
C GLN A 194 16.05 5.01 -18.58
N GLU A 195 17.06 5.87 -18.44
CA GLU A 195 18.36 5.46 -17.91
C GLU A 195 18.29 5.12 -16.41
N LYS A 196 17.51 5.89 -15.65
CA LYS A 196 17.36 5.69 -14.20
C LYS A 196 16.54 4.46 -13.83
N TYR A 197 15.48 4.18 -14.57
CA TYR A 197 14.47 3.17 -14.21
C TYR A 197 14.49 1.94 -15.14
N GLY A 198 15.27 2.00 -16.23
CA GLY A 198 15.34 0.98 -17.27
C GLY A 198 14.14 1.02 -18.22
N ASP A 199 14.30 0.33 -19.33
CA ASP A 199 13.21 0.12 -20.29
C ASP A 199 12.38 -1.07 -19.78
N ILE A 200 11.38 -0.76 -18.94
CA ILE A 200 10.54 -1.78 -18.34
C ILE A 200 9.44 -2.14 -19.34
N ASP A 201 9.69 -3.13 -20.17
CA ASP A 201 8.62 -3.78 -20.92
C ASP A 201 7.91 -4.82 -20.02
N PRO A 202 6.65 -4.56 -19.63
CA PRO A 202 5.87 -5.49 -18.79
C PRO A 202 5.63 -6.86 -19.45
N ASN A 203 5.84 -6.95 -20.77
CA ASN A 203 5.65 -8.17 -21.55
C ASN A 203 6.97 -8.92 -21.81
N SER A 204 8.11 -8.38 -21.36
CA SER A 204 9.39 -9.07 -21.54
C SER A 204 9.44 -10.35 -20.68
N PRO A 205 10.04 -11.43 -21.20
CA PRO A 205 10.19 -12.67 -20.45
C PRO A 205 10.93 -12.48 -19.11
N GLU A 206 11.92 -11.60 -19.08
CA GLU A 206 12.73 -11.27 -17.89
C GLU A 206 11.88 -10.57 -16.83
N PHE A 207 11.05 -9.61 -17.24
CA PHE A 207 10.11 -8.93 -16.35
C PHE A 207 9.09 -9.90 -15.77
N ILE A 208 8.49 -10.75 -16.60
CA ILE A 208 7.51 -11.76 -16.18
C ILE A 208 8.16 -12.74 -15.19
N ALA A 209 9.36 -13.25 -15.50
CA ALA A 209 10.08 -14.19 -14.63
C ALA A 209 10.40 -13.55 -13.26
N LEU A 210 10.95 -12.34 -13.24
CA LEU A 210 11.22 -11.60 -12.00
C LEU A 210 9.95 -11.34 -11.21
N SER A 211 8.85 -11.01 -11.89
CA SER A 211 7.55 -10.77 -11.32
C SER A 211 7.01 -12.00 -10.59
N LEU A 212 7.09 -13.16 -11.23
CA LEU A 212 6.67 -14.44 -10.63
C LEU A 212 7.48 -14.79 -9.40
N VAL A 213 8.81 -14.64 -9.45
CA VAL A 213 9.70 -14.90 -8.31
C VAL A 213 9.34 -14.01 -7.12
N LYS A 214 9.19 -12.70 -7.33
CA LYS A 214 8.83 -11.75 -6.27
C LYS A 214 7.42 -11.99 -5.71
N THR A 215 6.45 -12.30 -6.58
CA THR A 215 5.08 -12.63 -6.15
C THR A 215 5.11 -13.88 -5.26
N LYS A 216 5.84 -14.92 -5.65
CA LYS A 216 6.01 -16.14 -4.85
C LYS A 216 6.69 -15.84 -3.50
N GLN A 217 7.68 -14.96 -3.48
CA GLN A 217 8.46 -14.64 -2.27
C GLN A 217 7.72 -13.73 -1.29
N PHE A 218 7.06 -12.68 -1.77
CA PHE A 218 6.50 -11.60 -0.95
C PHE A 218 4.98 -11.47 -1.03
N GLY A 219 4.35 -11.96 -2.10
CA GLY A 219 2.94 -11.69 -2.39
C GLY A 219 1.99 -12.10 -1.27
N GLN A 220 2.12 -13.31 -0.71
CA GLN A 220 1.27 -13.76 0.40
C GLN A 220 1.39 -12.85 1.62
N ARG A 221 2.60 -12.40 1.94
CA ARG A 221 2.85 -11.51 3.08
C ARG A 221 2.27 -10.12 2.84
N SER A 222 2.43 -9.58 1.63
CA SER A 222 1.83 -8.31 1.23
C SER A 222 0.30 -8.39 1.24
N ALA A 223 -0.30 -9.45 0.71
CA ALA A 223 -1.74 -9.67 0.71
C ALA A 223 -2.31 -9.75 2.12
N MET A 224 -1.65 -10.48 3.02
CA MET A 224 -2.09 -10.59 4.41
C MET A 224 -2.08 -9.25 5.11
N LEU A 225 -1.00 -8.46 4.99
CA LEU A 225 -0.93 -7.14 5.59
C LEU A 225 -1.99 -6.19 5.01
N SER A 226 -2.16 -6.18 3.67
CA SER A 226 -3.15 -5.31 3.02
C SER A 226 -4.58 -5.60 3.48
N GLN A 227 -4.94 -6.88 3.64
CA GLN A 227 -6.23 -7.28 4.20
C GLN A 227 -6.40 -6.81 5.65
N MET A 228 -5.36 -6.95 6.47
CA MET A 228 -5.39 -6.48 7.87
C MET A 228 -5.56 -4.97 7.96
N VAL A 229 -4.93 -4.19 7.07
CA VAL A 229 -5.12 -2.73 7.00
C VAL A 229 -6.57 -2.39 6.65
N GLU A 230 -7.14 -3.00 5.63
CA GLU A 230 -8.52 -2.76 5.22
C GLU A 230 -9.53 -3.21 6.30
N GLN A 231 -9.26 -4.29 7.01
CA GLN A 231 -10.07 -4.71 8.16
C GLN A 231 -10.05 -3.69 9.31
N GLU A 232 -8.88 -3.12 9.65
CA GLU A 232 -8.79 -2.11 10.69
C GLU A 232 -9.48 -0.79 10.28
N PHE A 233 -9.39 -0.40 9.00
CA PHE A 233 -10.16 0.73 8.48
C PHE A 233 -11.67 0.51 8.55
N SER A 234 -12.14 -0.69 8.24
CA SER A 234 -13.57 -1.03 8.39
C SER A 234 -14.07 -0.92 9.83
N LYS A 235 -13.22 -1.24 10.82
CA LYS A 235 -13.59 -1.14 12.25
C LYS A 235 -13.81 0.30 12.73
N ILE A 236 -13.18 1.28 12.09
CA ILE A 236 -13.40 2.71 12.34
C ILE A 236 -14.47 3.33 11.42
N GLY A 237 -15.25 2.49 10.74
CA GLY A 237 -16.36 2.94 9.89
C GLY A 237 -15.95 3.42 8.50
N ARG A 238 -14.69 3.23 8.07
CA ARG A 238 -14.27 3.54 6.70
C ARG A 238 -14.87 2.52 5.73
N ILE A 239 -15.27 2.97 4.55
CA ILE A 239 -15.69 2.08 3.47
C ILE A 239 -14.43 1.45 2.88
N SER A 240 -14.27 0.14 3.06
CA SER A 240 -13.14 -0.58 2.49
C SER A 240 -13.41 -0.94 1.02
N GLY A 241 -12.54 -0.49 0.13
CA GLY A 241 -12.47 -0.96 -1.27
C GLY A 241 -11.67 -2.25 -1.43
N GLY A 242 -11.13 -2.78 -0.33
CA GLY A 242 -10.42 -4.05 -0.25
C GLY A 242 -8.95 -4.00 -0.69
N SER A 243 -8.32 -5.15 -0.57
CA SER A 243 -6.97 -5.41 -1.07
C SER A 243 -7.01 -5.66 -2.58
N LYS A 244 -6.20 -4.92 -3.34
CA LYS A 244 -6.16 -4.99 -4.80
C LYS A 244 -4.77 -5.35 -5.28
N GLN A 245 -4.69 -6.26 -6.24
CA GLN A 245 -3.44 -6.69 -6.85
C GLN A 245 -3.25 -6.03 -8.21
N ARG A 246 -2.02 -5.60 -8.53
CA ARG A 246 -1.70 -4.94 -9.80
C ARG A 246 -0.50 -5.57 -10.48
N GLN A 247 -0.64 -5.82 -11.78
CA GLN A 247 0.42 -6.35 -12.64
C GLN A 247 1.27 -5.23 -13.26
N VAL A 248 0.66 -4.17 -13.79
CA VAL A 248 1.38 -3.01 -14.33
C VAL A 248 1.59 -2.03 -13.19
N GLY A 249 2.82 -1.93 -12.77
CA GLY A 249 3.29 -1.72 -11.50
C GLY A 249 3.20 -0.30 -10.99
N ILE A 250 2.79 -0.20 -9.79
CA ILE A 250 3.29 0.85 -8.91
C ILE A 250 4.77 0.53 -8.72
N TRP A 251 5.63 1.30 -9.39
CA TRP A 251 7.06 1.01 -9.53
C TRP A 251 7.76 0.81 -8.18
N VAL A 252 7.43 1.64 -7.19
CA VAL A 252 8.04 1.55 -5.86
C VAL A 252 7.77 0.19 -5.18
N LEU A 253 6.56 -0.38 -5.34
CA LEU A 253 6.26 -1.71 -4.79
C LEU A 253 7.00 -2.82 -5.53
N GLN A 254 7.24 -2.63 -6.83
CA GLN A 254 8.00 -3.55 -7.64
C GLN A 254 9.49 -3.51 -7.32
N ALA A 255 10.05 -2.33 -7.07
CA ALA A 255 11.48 -2.13 -6.86
C ALA A 255 11.96 -2.54 -5.47
N THR A 256 11.07 -2.61 -4.48
CA THR A 256 11.41 -3.04 -3.12
C THR A 256 11.63 -4.56 -3.05
N ALA A 257 12.58 -4.99 -2.21
CA ALA A 257 12.95 -6.40 -2.01
C ALA A 257 12.37 -6.99 -0.70
N MET A 258 11.12 -6.61 -0.36
CA MET A 258 10.39 -7.01 0.83
C MET A 258 8.88 -7.02 0.58
N PRO A 259 8.07 -7.62 1.47
CA PRO A 259 6.61 -7.42 1.45
C PRO A 259 6.27 -5.94 1.44
N SER A 260 5.44 -5.52 0.48
CA SER A 260 5.18 -4.10 0.21
C SER A 260 3.71 -3.87 -0.07
N ILE A 261 3.16 -2.78 0.48
CA ILE A 261 1.80 -2.32 0.23
C ILE A 261 1.78 -0.82 -0.02
N LEU A 262 0.80 -0.35 -0.80
CA LEU A 262 0.44 1.05 -0.95
C LEU A 262 -1.00 1.22 -0.45
N VAL A 263 -1.17 2.14 0.49
CA VAL A 263 -2.42 2.38 1.20
C VAL A 263 -3.02 3.69 0.72
N GLU A 264 -4.13 3.62 0.00
CA GLU A 264 -4.98 4.75 -0.35
C GLU A 264 -5.93 5.04 0.82
N THR A 265 -5.64 6.07 1.57
CA THR A 265 -6.31 6.37 2.84
C THR A 265 -7.69 7.01 2.67
N GLY A 266 -8.04 7.45 1.45
CA GLY A 266 -9.32 8.08 1.11
C GLY A 266 -9.28 8.68 -0.29
N PHE A 267 -10.32 9.44 -0.65
CA PHE A 267 -10.41 10.13 -1.95
C PHE A 267 -10.39 11.64 -1.76
N ILE A 268 -9.28 12.31 -2.12
CA ILE A 268 -9.11 13.76 -1.96
C ILE A 268 -10.12 14.56 -2.80
N THR A 269 -10.66 13.97 -3.88
CA THR A 269 -11.69 14.61 -4.72
C THR A 269 -13.08 14.63 -4.10
N ASN A 270 -13.30 13.90 -2.99
CA ASN A 270 -14.54 13.94 -2.24
C ASN A 270 -14.42 14.95 -1.08
N PRO A 271 -15.29 15.98 -0.99
CA PRO A 271 -15.13 17.02 0.03
C PRO A 271 -15.23 16.54 1.49
N ASP A 272 -16.01 15.48 1.75
CA ASP A 272 -16.13 14.92 3.10
C ASP A 272 -14.86 14.16 3.48
N GLU A 273 -14.31 13.37 2.54
CA GLU A 273 -13.05 12.69 2.69
C GLU A 273 -11.89 13.69 2.83
N GLU A 274 -11.86 14.74 1.99
CA GLU A 274 -10.83 15.78 2.07
C GLU A 274 -10.80 16.45 3.46
N ARG A 275 -11.97 16.75 4.05
CA ARG A 275 -12.04 17.27 5.42
C ARG A 275 -11.52 16.29 6.46
N TYR A 276 -11.90 15.02 6.36
CA TYR A 276 -11.42 13.96 7.26
C TYR A 276 -9.91 13.77 7.15
N LEU A 277 -9.38 13.67 5.94
CA LEU A 277 -7.97 13.46 5.65
C LEU A 277 -7.07 14.63 6.12
N ASN A 278 -7.60 15.85 6.16
CA ASN A 278 -6.90 17.03 6.68
C ASN A 278 -7.12 17.26 8.17
N SER A 279 -8.03 16.52 8.82
CA SER A 279 -8.24 16.66 10.26
C SER A 279 -7.16 15.94 11.06
N GLY A 280 -6.76 16.55 12.20
CA GLY A 280 -5.79 15.91 13.11
C GLY A 280 -6.30 14.57 13.63
N GLU A 281 -7.61 14.45 13.90
CA GLU A 281 -8.28 13.25 14.37
C GLU A 281 -8.29 12.16 13.31
N GLY A 282 -8.76 12.45 12.10
CA GLY A 282 -8.78 11.48 11.00
C GLY A 282 -7.40 10.93 10.65
N GLN A 283 -6.37 11.78 10.64
CA GLN A 283 -4.99 11.35 10.41
C GLN A 283 -4.47 10.44 11.54
N LEU A 284 -4.86 10.71 12.81
CA LEU A 284 -4.51 9.85 13.95
C LEU A 284 -5.24 8.50 13.89
N GLU A 285 -6.51 8.48 13.53
CA GLU A 285 -7.30 7.26 13.37
C GLU A 285 -6.73 6.36 12.26
N LEU A 286 -6.36 6.95 11.10
CA LEU A 286 -5.72 6.23 10.01
C LEU A 286 -4.38 5.62 10.45
N ALA A 287 -3.54 6.42 11.11
CA ALA A 287 -2.25 5.95 11.63
C ALA A 287 -2.44 4.83 12.68
N ALA A 288 -3.40 4.97 13.59
CA ALA A 288 -3.71 3.96 14.60
C ALA A 288 -4.21 2.65 13.98
N SER A 289 -5.04 2.72 12.96
CA SER A 289 -5.54 1.54 12.24
C SER A 289 -4.40 0.79 11.56
N ILE A 290 -3.50 1.50 10.87
CA ILE A 290 -2.32 0.87 10.24
C ILE A 290 -1.39 0.29 11.31
N THR A 291 -1.17 0.98 12.43
CA THR A 291 -0.36 0.46 13.54
C THR A 291 -0.94 -0.84 14.11
N LYS A 292 -2.26 -0.93 14.30
CA LYS A 292 -2.94 -2.17 14.72
C LYS A 292 -2.80 -3.28 13.70
N ALA A 293 -2.92 -2.95 12.40
CA ALA A 293 -2.73 -3.92 11.32
C ALA A 293 -1.30 -4.49 11.32
N VAL A 294 -0.27 -3.66 11.56
CA VAL A 294 1.12 -4.12 11.73
C VAL A 294 1.24 -5.06 12.92
N GLY A 295 0.58 -4.79 14.04
CA GLY A 295 0.54 -5.70 15.20
C GLY A 295 -0.12 -7.05 14.89
N ASN A 296 -1.25 -7.02 14.20
CA ASN A 296 -1.92 -8.23 13.73
C ASN A 296 -1.02 -9.04 12.79
N TYR A 297 -0.26 -8.36 11.93
CA TYR A 297 0.68 -8.98 11.02
C TYR A 297 1.88 -9.61 11.75
N ILE A 298 2.44 -8.96 12.77
CA ILE A 298 3.48 -9.53 13.64
C ILE A 298 2.96 -10.83 14.28
N ASN A 299 1.78 -10.80 14.88
CA ASN A 299 1.15 -11.96 15.50
C ASN A 299 0.93 -13.10 14.49
N TRP A 300 0.56 -12.77 13.26
CA TRP A 300 0.39 -13.76 12.20
C TRP A 300 1.73 -14.39 11.80
N LEU A 301 2.82 -13.61 11.69
CA LEU A 301 4.16 -14.13 11.41
C LEU A 301 4.63 -15.10 12.51
N GLU A 302 4.42 -14.76 13.78
CA GLU A 302 4.75 -15.59 14.93
C GLU A 302 4.01 -16.93 14.88
N LYS A 303 2.70 -16.89 14.63
CA LYS A 303 1.87 -18.09 14.49
C LYS A 303 2.35 -19.00 13.35
N LYS A 304 2.69 -18.43 12.21
CA LYS A 304 3.13 -19.20 11.03
C LYS A 304 4.46 -19.92 11.24
N GLN A 305 5.36 -19.39 12.07
CA GLN A 305 6.67 -19.99 12.32
C GLN A 305 6.70 -20.93 13.54
N ASN A 306 5.67 -20.93 14.37
CA ASN A 306 5.57 -21.82 15.53
C ASN A 306 4.21 -22.54 15.60
N PRO A 307 3.92 -23.46 14.66
CA PRO A 307 2.63 -24.17 14.60
C PRO A 307 2.27 -24.95 15.86
N ALA A 308 3.27 -25.47 16.58
CA ALA A 308 3.06 -26.22 17.81
C ALA A 308 2.57 -25.33 18.97
N ALA A 309 3.07 -24.10 19.08
CA ALA A 309 2.59 -23.14 20.06
C ALA A 309 1.15 -22.68 19.76
N VAL A 310 0.77 -22.62 18.47
CA VAL A 310 -0.59 -22.30 18.02
C VAL A 310 -1.56 -23.40 18.38
N SER A 311 -1.20 -24.67 18.18
CA SER A 311 -2.06 -25.80 18.55
C SER A 311 -2.32 -25.83 20.06
N ALA A 312 -1.33 -25.50 20.87
CA ALA A 312 -1.46 -25.41 22.32
C ALA A 312 -2.31 -24.23 22.81
N LEU A 313 -2.33 -23.12 22.05
CA LEU A 313 -3.19 -21.94 22.34
C LEU A 313 -4.64 -22.17 21.87
N LEU A 314 -4.83 -22.78 20.70
CA LEU A 314 -6.17 -23.10 20.15
C LEU A 314 -6.88 -24.16 20.98
N SER A 315 -6.14 -25.09 21.63
CA SER A 315 -6.72 -26.03 22.58
C SER A 315 -7.19 -25.38 23.89
N ARG A 316 -6.79 -24.12 24.16
CA ARG A 316 -7.20 -23.33 25.34
C ARG A 316 -8.26 -22.25 25.09
N GLN A 317 -8.56 -21.92 23.83
CA GLN A 317 -9.57 -20.93 23.46
C GLN A 317 -10.36 -21.43 22.24
N ALA A 318 -11.60 -21.87 22.47
CA ALA A 318 -12.55 -22.13 21.40
C ALA A 318 -12.95 -20.79 20.76
N PHE A 319 -12.48 -20.52 19.52
CA PHE A 319 -12.93 -19.41 18.69
C PHE A 319 -13.78 -19.91 17.53
N PRO A 320 -14.87 -19.23 17.15
CA PRO A 320 -15.65 -19.60 15.98
C PRO A 320 -14.83 -19.36 14.69
N ALA A 321 -14.64 -20.43 13.96
CA ALA A 321 -13.97 -20.41 12.66
C ALA A 321 -14.88 -19.77 11.61
N LYS A 322 -14.35 -18.80 10.84
CA LYS A 322 -14.50 -18.76 9.38
C LYS A 322 -13.53 -17.70 8.83
N VAL A 323 -12.35 -18.13 8.44
CA VAL A 323 -11.59 -17.47 7.38
C VAL A 323 -12.15 -18.04 6.08
N ASP A 324 -12.53 -17.16 5.16
CA ASP A 324 -13.06 -17.53 3.85
C ASP A 324 -11.96 -18.29 3.07
N GLU A 325 -12.12 -19.62 2.99
CA GLU A 325 -11.18 -20.51 2.28
C GLU A 325 -11.19 -20.30 0.76
N SER A 326 -12.18 -19.58 0.22
CA SER A 326 -12.34 -19.36 -1.22
C SER A 326 -11.17 -18.62 -1.86
N PHE A 327 -10.43 -17.81 -1.08
CA PHE A 327 -9.24 -17.09 -1.56
C PHE A 327 -7.98 -17.96 -1.62
N LEU A 328 -7.87 -18.93 -0.71
CA LEU A 328 -6.73 -19.87 -0.70
C LEU A 328 -6.90 -20.94 -1.78
N GLU A 329 -8.14 -21.38 -2.05
CA GLU A 329 -8.46 -22.30 -3.15
C GLU A 329 -8.24 -21.66 -4.53
N ALA A 330 -8.48 -20.36 -4.69
CA ALA A 330 -8.19 -19.65 -5.95
C ALA A 330 -6.68 -19.61 -6.28
N LEU A 331 -5.81 -19.69 -5.27
CA LEU A 331 -4.36 -19.78 -5.45
C LEU A 331 -3.89 -21.20 -5.80
N ASP A 332 -4.61 -22.24 -5.34
CA ASP A 332 -4.25 -23.65 -5.60
C ASP A 332 -4.82 -24.17 -6.93
N HIS A 333 -6.00 -23.70 -7.35
CA HIS A 333 -6.66 -24.16 -8.57
C HIS A 333 -5.92 -23.80 -9.87
N HIS A 334 -4.99 -22.83 -9.86
CA HIS A 334 -4.18 -22.48 -11.03
C HIS A 334 -2.93 -23.37 -11.24
N GLN A 335 -2.64 -24.32 -10.34
CA GLN A 335 -1.54 -25.26 -10.54
C GLN A 335 -1.92 -26.52 -11.35
N HIS A 336 -3.20 -26.76 -11.64
CA HIS A 336 -3.66 -28.00 -12.29
C HIS A 336 -4.27 -27.86 -13.68
N THR A 337 -4.29 -26.68 -14.31
CA THR A 337 -4.89 -26.48 -15.65
C THR A 337 -3.89 -26.14 -16.75
N SER A 338 -2.59 -26.41 -16.57
CA SER A 338 -1.60 -26.35 -17.67
C SER A 338 -0.96 -27.75 -17.86
N ARG A 339 -1.72 -28.62 -18.48
CA ARG A 339 -1.24 -29.77 -19.27
C ARG A 339 -1.94 -29.78 -20.60
#